data_5862058ecab3acd85b800e7747a2df29
#
_entry.id   5862058ecab3acd85b800e7747a2df29
#
_cell.length_a   1.000
_cell.length_b   1.000
_cell.length_c   1.000
_cell.angle_alpha   90.00
_cell.angle_beta   90.00
_cell.angle_gamma   90.00
#
_symmetry.space_group_name_H-M   'P 1'
#
loop_
_entity.id
_entity.type
_entity.pdbx_description
1 polymer ?
#
loop_
_entity_poly.entity_id
_entity_poly.type
_entity_poly.pdbx_seq_one_letter_code
_entity_poly.pdbx_strand_id
1 'polypeptide(L)'
;MKSKYDVIVVGGRVAGTSLAIQLARLGMDVVIFDRARLPGDTMSTHVIYPNTIARLDKLGALDRVMSHRPPPLYTAWYHQNRMFVSPHTPEAGRDWALCIRRSTLDRHLQDCAREAGVDIIDNAPVNALLGTGDETDPVRGVIATIDDCAVSIESDLVVGADGANSTVAARLGAKRERVMPTRTMLYYAYWVDADTRNTQDFFFEPPWICAHFPADDGHHVVTMNGPVELRQGIKDLEGFYLERIRSIPQLWGRLSNAQKVSSVRGTARLEGFYRRQGGPGWVLSGDAAHFKHPAAAQGIGDAVQAAEALAPMIAARTYREEYPAWHEQVSREFYAFCEFLADVPTDEGMSRTIDVLIHDPVAARAVVDIWSRSIRPWDALRMVQPMLEIAGASPEAVLQKYEERPNAFFQSTAA
;
A
#
# COMPACT_ATOMS: atom_id res chain seq x y z
N MET A 1 19.97 13.99 20.71
CA MET A 1 18.48 14.00 20.75
C MET A 1 18.03 15.18 21.60
N LYS A 2 17.05 15.92 21.17
CA LYS A 2 16.45 17.05 21.89
C LYS A 2 15.36 16.56 22.84
N SER A 3 14.99 17.35 23.83
CA SER A 3 13.84 17.06 24.71
C SER A 3 12.49 17.51 24.15
N LYS A 4 12.52 18.38 23.13
CA LYS A 4 11.33 18.90 22.43
C LYS A 4 11.58 19.03 20.94
N TYR A 5 10.55 18.74 20.12
CA TYR A 5 10.48 18.91 18.68
C TYR A 5 9.16 19.60 18.30
N ASP A 6 9.06 20.12 17.07
CA ASP A 6 7.77 20.60 16.56
C ASP A 6 6.85 19.40 16.28
N VAL A 7 7.40 18.33 15.67
CA VAL A 7 6.63 17.13 15.31
C VAL A 7 7.39 15.85 15.68
N ILE A 8 6.70 14.95 16.36
CA ILE A 8 7.13 13.56 16.55
C ILE A 8 6.35 12.67 15.58
N VAL A 9 7.06 11.90 14.78
CA VAL A 9 6.50 10.89 13.88
C VAL A 9 6.78 9.51 14.46
N VAL A 10 5.73 8.71 14.69
CA VAL A 10 5.86 7.32 15.15
C VAL A 10 5.73 6.40 13.96
N GLY A 11 6.83 5.74 13.57
CA GLY A 11 6.96 4.87 12.39
C GLY A 11 7.88 5.46 11.33
N GLY A 12 9.03 4.80 11.09
CA GLY A 12 10.12 5.24 10.20
C GLY A 12 10.10 4.57 8.83
N ARG A 13 8.91 4.18 8.32
CA ARG A 13 8.73 3.60 6.99
C ARG A 13 8.10 4.62 6.03
N VAL A 14 7.65 4.20 4.85
CA VAL A 14 7.19 5.09 3.76
C VAL A 14 6.31 6.26 4.26
N ALA A 15 5.27 6.01 5.04
CA ALA A 15 4.35 7.06 5.48
C ALA A 15 5.04 8.11 6.36
N GLY A 16 5.76 7.65 7.39
CA GLY A 16 6.43 8.55 8.32
C GLY A 16 7.61 9.29 7.70
N THR A 17 8.48 8.59 6.95
CA THR A 17 9.65 9.22 6.30
C THR A 17 9.22 10.23 5.23
N SER A 18 8.23 9.90 4.39
CA SER A 18 7.73 10.82 3.36
C SER A 18 7.15 12.10 3.96
N LEU A 19 6.41 11.98 5.07
CA LEU A 19 5.86 13.15 5.77
C LEU A 19 6.96 13.95 6.46
N ALA A 20 7.87 13.29 7.15
CA ALA A 20 8.97 13.94 7.87
C ALA A 20 9.90 14.74 6.94
N ILE A 21 10.22 14.20 5.74
CA ILE A 21 10.99 14.91 4.70
C ILE A 21 10.29 16.24 4.35
N GLN A 22 8.99 16.21 4.13
CA GLN A 22 8.25 17.39 3.69
C GLN A 22 8.10 18.41 4.82
N LEU A 23 7.87 17.97 6.07
CA LEU A 23 7.83 18.85 7.24
C LEU A 23 9.17 19.52 7.50
N ALA A 24 10.27 18.78 7.42
CA ALA A 24 11.62 19.34 7.57
C ALA A 24 11.93 20.37 6.48
N ARG A 25 11.49 20.14 5.22
CA ARG A 25 11.61 21.12 4.13
C ARG A 25 10.78 22.39 4.34
N LEU A 26 9.73 22.32 5.15
CA LEU A 26 8.94 23.47 5.60
C LEU A 26 9.55 24.16 6.83
N GLY A 27 10.73 23.73 7.27
CA GLY A 27 11.48 24.32 8.37
C GLY A 27 11.08 23.84 9.76
N MET A 28 10.29 22.75 9.85
CA MET A 28 9.90 22.17 11.14
C MET A 28 10.98 21.25 11.69
N ASP A 29 11.13 21.22 13.00
CA ASP A 29 12.00 20.31 13.73
C ASP A 29 11.32 18.98 13.98
N VAL A 30 11.79 17.91 13.31
CA VAL A 30 11.10 16.62 13.26
C VAL A 30 11.98 15.49 13.76
N VAL A 31 11.38 14.61 14.59
CA VAL A 31 11.99 13.33 14.98
C VAL A 31 11.09 12.15 14.59
N ILE A 32 11.70 11.08 14.12
CA ILE A 32 11.03 9.79 13.86
C ILE A 32 11.44 8.80 14.94
N PHE A 33 10.47 8.14 15.56
CA PHE A 33 10.68 6.95 16.40
C PHE A 33 10.17 5.71 15.67
N ASP A 34 10.98 4.67 15.58
CA ASP A 34 10.53 3.35 15.11
C ASP A 34 10.90 2.26 16.12
N ARG A 35 9.96 1.35 16.35
CA ARG A 35 10.18 0.20 17.26
C ARG A 35 11.16 -0.84 16.74
N ALA A 36 11.33 -0.90 15.42
CA ALA A 36 12.22 -1.83 14.76
C ALA A 36 13.57 -1.17 14.44
N ARG A 37 14.60 -1.99 14.29
CA ARG A 37 15.85 -1.55 13.67
C ARG A 37 15.61 -1.24 12.20
N LEU A 38 16.09 -0.09 11.74
CA LEU A 38 15.93 0.39 10.38
C LEU A 38 17.27 0.37 9.60
N PRO A 39 17.27 0.10 8.29
CA PRO A 39 16.12 -0.36 7.49
C PRO A 39 15.79 -1.82 7.80
N GLY A 40 14.51 -2.19 7.67
CA GLY A 40 14.04 -3.56 7.89
C GLY A 40 13.02 -3.96 6.84
N ASP A 41 12.98 -5.26 6.53
CA ASP A 41 11.96 -5.79 5.61
C ASP A 41 10.57 -5.76 6.24
N THR A 42 9.55 -5.57 5.41
CA THR A 42 8.15 -5.57 5.83
C THR A 42 7.27 -6.12 4.73
N MET A 43 6.11 -6.66 5.12
CA MET A 43 5.13 -7.15 4.18
C MET A 43 4.62 -6.01 3.28
N SER A 44 4.59 -6.26 1.97
CA SER A 44 4.19 -5.27 0.97
C SER A 44 3.81 -5.95 -0.35
N THR A 45 3.14 -5.23 -1.23
CA THR A 45 2.94 -5.60 -2.64
C THR A 45 4.13 -5.19 -3.51
N HIS A 46 5.02 -4.33 -3.03
CA HIS A 46 6.27 -3.87 -3.65
C HIS A 46 6.12 -3.04 -4.93
N VAL A 47 4.96 -3.06 -5.59
CA VAL A 47 4.74 -2.35 -6.85
C VAL A 47 4.34 -0.90 -6.60
N ILE A 48 4.93 0.00 -7.37
CA ILE A 48 4.60 1.43 -7.42
C ILE A 48 4.36 1.87 -8.86
N TYR A 49 3.43 2.78 -9.05
CA TYR A 49 2.93 3.23 -10.33
C TYR A 49 3.45 4.64 -10.70
N PRO A 50 3.27 5.11 -11.94
CA PRO A 50 3.82 6.39 -12.41
C PRO A 50 3.57 7.58 -11.46
N ASN A 51 2.37 7.71 -10.93
CA ASN A 51 2.01 8.77 -9.97
C ASN A 51 2.83 8.72 -8.67
N THR A 52 3.13 7.52 -8.18
CA THR A 52 3.95 7.32 -6.98
C THR A 52 5.43 7.53 -7.29
N ILE A 53 5.90 7.08 -8.47
CA ILE A 53 7.27 7.28 -8.94
C ILE A 53 7.58 8.78 -9.05
N ALA A 54 6.66 9.58 -9.62
CA ALA A 54 6.79 11.03 -9.70
C ALA A 54 6.89 11.70 -8.32
N ARG A 55 6.19 11.18 -7.31
CA ARG A 55 6.30 11.67 -5.92
C ARG A 55 7.61 11.28 -5.24
N LEU A 56 8.11 10.06 -5.49
CA LEU A 56 9.43 9.65 -5.00
C LEU A 56 10.56 10.50 -5.60
N ASP A 57 10.41 10.93 -6.86
CA ASP A 57 11.30 11.88 -7.53
C ASP A 57 11.34 13.22 -6.77
N LYS A 58 10.17 13.79 -6.48
CA LYS A 58 10.05 15.01 -5.67
C LYS A 58 10.65 14.87 -4.26
N LEU A 59 10.58 13.69 -3.67
CA LEU A 59 11.21 13.41 -2.37
C LEU A 59 12.73 13.27 -2.46
N GLY A 60 13.32 13.11 -3.66
CA GLY A 60 14.74 12.90 -3.89
C GLY A 60 15.19 11.45 -3.73
N ALA A 61 14.24 10.51 -3.63
CA ALA A 61 14.55 9.10 -3.43
C ALA A 61 14.69 8.31 -4.75
N LEU A 62 14.14 8.83 -5.86
CA LEU A 62 14.02 8.04 -7.09
C LEU A 62 15.37 7.63 -7.69
N ASP A 63 16.32 8.54 -7.85
CA ASP A 63 17.64 8.22 -8.45
C ASP A 63 18.39 7.17 -7.62
N ARG A 64 18.25 7.22 -6.30
CA ARG A 64 18.84 6.23 -5.38
C ARG A 64 18.20 4.86 -5.57
N VAL A 65 16.88 4.81 -5.67
CA VAL A 65 16.15 3.57 -5.96
C VAL A 65 16.55 3.03 -7.32
N MET A 66 16.65 3.87 -8.35
CA MET A 66 17.04 3.48 -9.71
C MET A 66 18.49 2.99 -9.81
N SER A 67 19.38 3.38 -8.87
CA SER A 67 20.75 2.83 -8.80
C SER A 67 20.79 1.33 -8.53
N HIS A 68 19.72 0.75 -7.96
CA HIS A 68 19.51 -0.69 -7.78
C HIS A 68 18.93 -1.40 -9.00
N ARG A 69 18.79 -0.68 -10.11
CA ARG A 69 18.41 -1.19 -11.43
C ARG A 69 17.08 -1.98 -11.46
N PRO A 70 16.01 -1.53 -10.78
CA PRO A 70 14.70 -2.14 -11.00
C PRO A 70 14.30 -1.91 -12.46
N PRO A 71 13.83 -2.93 -13.19
CA PRO A 71 13.40 -2.75 -14.56
C PRO A 71 12.09 -1.95 -14.62
N PRO A 72 11.87 -1.14 -15.69
CA PRO A 72 10.56 -0.57 -15.98
C PRO A 72 9.58 -1.68 -16.34
N LEU A 73 8.36 -1.65 -15.78
CA LEU A 73 7.39 -2.73 -15.90
C LEU A 73 6.09 -2.24 -16.54
N TYR A 74 5.72 -2.84 -17.67
CA TYR A 74 4.38 -2.73 -18.23
C TYR A 74 3.44 -3.74 -17.60
N THR A 75 2.14 -3.46 -17.56
CA THR A 75 1.18 -4.39 -16.94
C THR A 75 0.79 -5.47 -17.95
N ALA A 76 0.94 -6.73 -17.57
CA ALA A 76 0.54 -7.89 -18.36
C ALA A 76 -0.43 -8.78 -17.58
N TRP A 77 -1.58 -9.09 -18.15
CA TRP A 77 -2.54 -10.05 -17.59
C TRP A 77 -2.60 -11.30 -18.44
N TYR A 78 -2.57 -12.44 -17.79
CA TYR A 78 -2.64 -13.76 -18.38
C TYR A 78 -3.89 -14.49 -17.86
N HIS A 79 -4.64 -15.07 -18.77
CA HIS A 79 -5.71 -16.01 -18.44
C HIS A 79 -5.75 -17.11 -19.49
N GLN A 80 -5.61 -18.38 -19.05
CA GLN A 80 -5.40 -19.52 -19.94
C GLN A 80 -4.20 -19.27 -20.88
N ASN A 81 -4.40 -19.35 -22.21
CA ASN A 81 -3.34 -19.14 -23.23
C ASN A 81 -3.40 -17.74 -23.86
N ARG A 82 -4.12 -16.79 -23.23
CA ARG A 82 -4.33 -15.43 -23.75
C ARG A 82 -3.66 -14.43 -22.83
N MET A 83 -3.20 -13.33 -23.40
CA MET A 83 -2.61 -12.24 -22.62
C MET A 83 -2.81 -10.90 -23.34
N PHE A 84 -2.83 -9.82 -22.56
CA PHE A 84 -2.58 -8.49 -23.06
C PHE A 84 -1.44 -7.82 -22.28
N VAL A 85 -0.82 -6.81 -22.90
CA VAL A 85 0.16 -5.94 -22.26
C VAL A 85 -0.22 -4.50 -22.54
N SER A 86 -0.17 -3.65 -21.51
CA SER A 86 -0.41 -2.21 -21.68
C SER A 86 0.57 -1.39 -20.83
N PRO A 87 1.11 -0.28 -21.40
CA PRO A 87 1.73 0.77 -20.61
C PRO A 87 0.66 1.58 -19.87
N HIS A 88 1.07 2.37 -18.89
CA HIS A 88 0.24 3.39 -18.24
C HIS A 88 0.22 4.68 -19.05
N THR A 89 -0.73 5.57 -18.77
CA THR A 89 -0.63 6.96 -19.22
C THR A 89 0.58 7.61 -18.55
N PRO A 90 1.45 8.28 -19.34
CA PRO A 90 2.68 8.84 -18.79
C PRO A 90 2.43 9.91 -17.71
N GLU A 91 3.15 9.81 -16.60
CA GLU A 91 3.27 10.87 -15.60
C GLU A 91 4.75 11.23 -15.40
N ALA A 92 5.08 12.51 -15.51
CA ALA A 92 6.46 13.00 -15.53
C ALA A 92 7.36 12.24 -16.54
N GLY A 93 6.82 11.91 -17.70
CA GLY A 93 7.52 11.20 -18.78
C GLY A 93 7.69 9.70 -18.58
N ARG A 94 7.05 9.09 -17.58
CA ARG A 94 7.15 7.66 -17.27
C ARG A 94 5.79 6.98 -17.40
N ASP A 95 5.71 5.95 -18.24
CA ASP A 95 4.50 5.17 -18.54
C ASP A 95 4.55 3.73 -18.01
N TRP A 96 5.45 3.49 -17.05
CA TRP A 96 5.76 2.17 -16.47
C TRP A 96 5.72 2.19 -14.94
N ALA A 97 5.50 1.01 -14.36
CA ALA A 97 5.57 0.75 -12.94
C ALA A 97 6.97 0.25 -12.53
N LEU A 98 7.25 0.22 -11.24
CA LEU A 98 8.42 -0.41 -10.64
C LEU A 98 8.00 -1.39 -9.56
N CYS A 99 8.77 -2.47 -9.40
CA CYS A 99 8.73 -3.30 -8.20
C CYS A 99 10.02 -3.11 -7.41
N ILE A 100 9.90 -2.75 -6.13
CA ILE A 100 11.04 -2.40 -5.28
C ILE A 100 10.88 -3.05 -3.92
N ARG A 101 11.91 -3.77 -3.47
CA ARG A 101 11.89 -4.34 -2.11
C ARG A 101 11.82 -3.23 -1.07
N ARG A 102 11.10 -3.50 0.00
CA ARG A 102 10.89 -2.52 1.06
C ARG A 102 12.18 -2.15 1.78
N SER A 103 13.11 -3.10 1.92
CA SER A 103 14.43 -2.82 2.47
C SER A 103 15.20 -1.77 1.68
N THR A 104 15.07 -1.75 0.35
CA THR A 104 15.67 -0.76 -0.54
C THR A 104 14.92 0.58 -0.47
N LEU A 105 13.61 0.56 -0.67
CA LEU A 105 12.80 1.77 -0.68
C LEU A 105 12.84 2.51 0.66
N ASP A 106 12.63 1.80 1.77
CA ASP A 106 12.58 2.40 3.10
C ASP A 106 13.95 2.99 3.48
N ARG A 107 15.06 2.32 3.13
CA ARG A 107 16.43 2.83 3.35
C ARG A 107 16.63 4.20 2.69
N HIS A 108 16.32 4.30 1.39
CA HIS A 108 16.55 5.55 0.67
C HIS A 108 15.64 6.69 1.12
N LEU A 109 14.41 6.40 1.51
CA LEU A 109 13.56 7.41 2.14
C LEU A 109 14.09 7.85 3.51
N GLN A 110 14.65 6.93 4.31
CA GLN A 110 15.29 7.28 5.58
C GLN A 110 16.55 8.12 5.38
N ASP A 111 17.33 7.83 4.34
CA ASP A 111 18.53 8.62 4.01
C ASP A 111 18.11 10.04 3.56
N CYS A 112 17.09 10.17 2.70
CA CYS A 112 16.53 11.47 2.32
C CYS A 112 15.99 12.24 3.54
N ALA A 113 15.36 11.56 4.50
CA ALA A 113 14.87 12.19 5.72
C ALA A 113 16.02 12.74 6.60
N ARG A 114 17.09 11.96 6.79
CA ARG A 114 18.31 12.41 7.52
C ARG A 114 18.96 13.62 6.84
N GLU A 115 19.07 13.59 5.52
CA GLU A 115 19.60 14.73 4.74
C GLU A 115 18.74 15.98 4.79
N ALA A 116 17.42 15.82 4.96
CA ALA A 116 16.51 16.92 5.22
C ALA A 116 16.58 17.46 6.65
N GLY A 117 17.39 16.87 7.54
CA GLY A 117 17.57 17.29 8.93
C GLY A 117 16.66 16.58 9.94
N VAL A 118 16.00 15.47 9.55
CA VAL A 118 15.14 14.69 10.44
C VAL A 118 15.98 13.80 11.34
N ASP A 119 15.77 13.84 12.65
CA ASP A 119 16.31 12.86 13.59
C ASP A 119 15.55 11.54 13.44
N ILE A 120 16.25 10.42 13.28
CA ILE A 120 15.65 9.06 13.24
C ILE A 120 16.24 8.22 14.36
N ILE A 121 15.38 7.83 15.27
CA ILE A 121 15.68 6.97 16.43
C ILE A 121 14.97 5.64 16.20
N ASP A 122 15.70 4.65 15.79
CA ASP A 122 15.22 3.28 15.60
C ASP A 122 15.44 2.42 16.87
N ASN A 123 14.87 1.21 16.88
CA ASN A 123 14.85 0.35 18.07
C ASN A 123 14.30 1.09 19.31
N ALA A 124 13.38 2.04 19.09
CA ALA A 124 12.85 2.95 20.10
C ALA A 124 11.29 2.91 20.10
N PRO A 125 10.68 1.87 20.68
CA PRO A 125 9.23 1.77 20.73
C PRO A 125 8.60 2.90 21.56
N VAL A 126 7.59 3.55 20.99
CA VAL A 126 6.72 4.47 21.71
C VAL A 126 5.71 3.67 22.53
N ASN A 127 5.72 3.86 23.84
CA ASN A 127 4.91 3.08 24.76
C ASN A 127 3.66 3.83 25.25
N ALA A 128 3.73 5.16 25.33
CA ALA A 128 2.62 6.00 25.77
C ALA A 128 2.65 7.37 25.07
N LEU A 129 1.52 8.06 25.15
CA LEU A 129 1.38 9.46 24.74
C LEU A 129 1.38 10.34 26.00
N LEU A 130 1.87 11.56 25.87
CA LEU A 130 1.73 12.60 26.88
C LEU A 130 0.44 13.37 26.57
N GLY A 131 -0.64 13.03 27.27
CA GLY A 131 -1.99 13.52 27.05
C GLY A 131 -2.92 12.46 26.46
N THR A 132 -4.22 12.70 26.60
CA THR A 132 -5.29 11.79 26.16
C THR A 132 -5.75 12.04 24.71
N GLY A 133 -5.43 13.21 24.17
CA GLY A 133 -5.79 13.59 22.80
C GLY A 133 -7.22 14.13 22.64
N ASP A 134 -7.85 14.56 23.74
CA ASP A 134 -9.09 15.31 23.74
C ASP A 134 -8.85 16.83 23.92
N GLU A 135 -9.92 17.63 23.89
CA GLU A 135 -9.81 19.09 23.97
C GLU A 135 -9.29 19.59 25.33
N THR A 136 -9.45 18.80 26.38
CA THR A 136 -9.04 19.17 27.75
C THR A 136 -7.61 18.74 28.08
N ASP A 137 -7.11 17.70 27.40
CA ASP A 137 -5.75 17.18 27.56
C ASP A 137 -5.16 16.76 26.21
N PRO A 138 -4.76 17.74 25.35
CA PRO A 138 -4.17 17.46 24.03
C PRO A 138 -2.92 16.59 24.14
N VAL A 139 -2.61 15.85 23.08
CA VAL A 139 -1.31 15.16 22.98
C VAL A 139 -0.21 16.22 22.84
N ARG A 140 0.83 16.10 23.67
CA ARG A 140 1.97 17.04 23.71
C ARG A 140 3.33 16.31 23.70
N GLY A 141 3.34 15.05 23.26
CA GLY A 141 4.56 14.26 23.15
C GLY A 141 4.35 12.79 23.38
N VAL A 142 5.45 12.08 23.55
CA VAL A 142 5.47 10.62 23.72
C VAL A 142 6.39 10.20 24.86
N ILE A 143 6.18 8.96 25.37
CA ILE A 143 7.15 8.22 26.18
C ILE A 143 7.65 7.06 25.30
N ALA A 144 8.95 7.07 24.99
CA ALA A 144 9.62 6.02 24.22
C ALA A 144 10.63 5.27 25.09
N THR A 145 10.95 4.03 24.73
CA THR A 145 12.08 3.31 25.31
C THR A 145 13.30 3.51 24.41
N ILE A 146 14.39 4.02 24.97
CA ILE A 146 15.67 4.21 24.29
C ILE A 146 16.75 3.64 25.19
N ASP A 147 17.56 2.71 24.68
CA ASP A 147 18.60 2.02 25.47
C ASP A 147 18.05 1.49 26.80
N ASP A 148 16.92 0.81 26.74
CA ASP A 148 16.16 0.24 27.89
C ASP A 148 15.67 1.27 28.93
N CYS A 149 15.80 2.56 28.66
CA CYS A 149 15.30 3.63 29.51
C CYS A 149 14.03 4.28 28.94
N ALA A 150 13.04 4.54 29.80
CA ALA A 150 11.86 5.31 29.45
C ALA A 150 12.24 6.80 29.38
N VAL A 151 12.04 7.43 28.21
CA VAL A 151 12.35 8.83 27.95
C VAL A 151 11.10 9.56 27.50
N SER A 152 10.79 10.69 28.14
CA SER A 152 9.71 11.59 27.72
C SER A 152 10.26 12.62 26.73
N ILE A 153 9.59 12.76 25.58
CA ILE A 153 9.91 13.73 24.55
C ILE A 153 8.64 14.54 24.27
N GLU A 154 8.75 15.86 24.33
CA GLU A 154 7.64 16.77 24.05
C GLU A 154 7.56 17.15 22.58
N SER A 155 6.36 17.46 22.09
CA SER A 155 6.12 18.02 20.76
C SER A 155 4.80 18.77 20.69
N ASP A 156 4.68 19.65 19.71
CA ASP A 156 3.42 20.33 19.41
C ASP A 156 2.44 19.41 18.68
N LEU A 157 2.95 18.37 17.98
CA LEU A 157 2.15 17.37 17.27
C LEU A 157 2.81 15.98 17.32
N VAL A 158 1.99 14.96 17.52
CA VAL A 158 2.37 13.55 17.34
C VAL A 158 1.65 12.95 16.11
N VAL A 159 2.42 12.41 15.18
CA VAL A 159 1.92 11.72 14.00
C VAL A 159 2.05 10.21 14.19
N GLY A 160 0.92 9.49 14.15
CA GLY A 160 0.92 8.03 14.08
C GLY A 160 1.05 7.56 12.62
N ALA A 161 2.22 7.03 12.23
CA ALA A 161 2.52 6.45 10.92
C ALA A 161 3.04 5.00 11.04
N ASP A 162 2.62 4.31 12.09
CA ASP A 162 3.12 3.02 12.60
C ASP A 162 2.30 1.81 12.08
N GLY A 163 1.57 2.01 10.98
CA GLY A 163 0.91 0.95 10.21
C GLY A 163 -0.44 0.50 10.79
N ALA A 164 -1.04 -0.53 10.17
CA ALA A 164 -2.40 -0.98 10.47
C ALA A 164 -2.64 -1.35 11.95
N ASN A 165 -1.59 -1.83 12.65
CA ASN A 165 -1.62 -2.15 14.08
C ASN A 165 -1.00 -1.01 14.93
N SER A 166 -1.35 0.22 14.60
CA SER A 166 -0.83 1.44 15.21
C SER A 166 -0.95 1.46 16.72
N THR A 167 0.18 1.66 17.39
CA THR A 167 0.25 1.90 18.84
C THR A 167 -0.35 3.26 19.18
N VAL A 168 -0.08 4.29 18.36
CA VAL A 168 -0.63 5.63 18.55
C VAL A 168 -2.16 5.59 18.51
N ALA A 169 -2.74 4.96 17.48
CA ALA A 169 -4.19 4.80 17.37
C ALA A 169 -4.79 4.04 18.58
N ALA A 170 -4.11 2.99 19.05
CA ALA A 170 -4.56 2.22 20.21
C ALA A 170 -4.54 3.06 21.50
N ARG A 171 -3.50 3.87 21.73
CA ARG A 171 -3.40 4.76 22.90
C ARG A 171 -4.43 5.88 22.88
N LEU A 172 -4.84 6.33 21.69
CA LEU A 172 -5.91 7.33 21.49
C LEU A 172 -7.32 6.74 21.55
N GLY A 173 -7.46 5.42 21.64
CA GLY A 173 -8.77 4.78 21.53
C GLY A 173 -9.43 4.97 20.16
N ALA A 174 -8.64 5.27 19.10
CA ALA A 174 -9.12 5.46 17.72
C ALA A 174 -9.59 4.12 17.14
N LYS A 175 -10.89 3.87 17.22
CA LYS A 175 -11.52 2.61 16.78
C LYS A 175 -11.45 2.47 15.26
N ARG A 176 -11.46 1.21 14.81
CA ARG A 176 -11.66 0.88 13.40
C ARG A 176 -13.12 1.10 13.03
N GLU A 177 -13.35 1.78 11.94
CA GLU A 177 -14.66 2.10 11.37
C GLU A 177 -14.72 1.59 9.94
N ARG A 178 -15.92 1.44 9.37
CA ARG A 178 -16.12 0.99 7.99
C ARG A 178 -15.32 -0.28 7.68
N VAL A 179 -15.39 -1.23 8.59
CA VAL A 179 -14.57 -2.45 8.55
C VAL A 179 -15.05 -3.36 7.44
N MET A 180 -14.10 -3.79 6.57
CA MET A 180 -14.32 -4.80 5.55
C MET A 180 -13.64 -6.11 5.96
N PRO A 181 -14.38 -7.24 5.96
CA PRO A 181 -13.81 -8.51 6.40
C PRO A 181 -12.72 -9.01 5.44
N THR A 182 -11.78 -9.76 5.97
CA THR A 182 -10.81 -10.49 5.15
C THR A 182 -11.51 -11.52 4.28
N ARG A 183 -11.33 -11.44 2.97
CA ARG A 183 -11.88 -12.40 1.99
C ARG A 183 -10.80 -13.21 1.27
N THR A 184 -9.59 -12.68 1.21
CA THR A 184 -8.47 -13.36 0.55
C THR A 184 -7.25 -13.43 1.46
N MET A 185 -6.35 -14.32 1.11
CA MET A 185 -5.00 -14.38 1.66
C MET A 185 -4.00 -13.94 0.60
N LEU A 186 -2.90 -13.35 1.01
CA LEU A 186 -1.81 -12.95 0.13
C LEU A 186 -0.48 -13.43 0.72
N TYR A 187 0.25 -14.20 -0.07
CA TYR A 187 1.60 -14.69 0.25
C TYR A 187 2.55 -14.42 -0.89
N TYR A 188 3.84 -14.25 -0.59
CA TYR A 188 4.90 -14.06 -1.57
C TYR A 188 6.23 -14.62 -1.09
N ALA A 189 7.13 -14.81 -2.03
CA ALA A 189 8.55 -15.06 -1.75
C ALA A 189 9.41 -14.28 -2.74
N TYR A 190 10.67 -14.04 -2.35
CA TYR A 190 11.69 -13.51 -3.24
C TYR A 190 12.40 -14.64 -3.96
N TRP A 191 12.67 -14.39 -5.24
CA TRP A 191 13.39 -15.28 -6.13
C TRP A 191 14.50 -14.51 -6.83
N VAL A 192 15.52 -15.21 -7.33
CA VAL A 192 16.58 -14.69 -8.19
C VAL A 192 16.75 -15.62 -9.40
N ASP A 193 17.46 -15.14 -10.42
CA ASP A 193 17.74 -15.90 -11.65
C ASP A 193 16.46 -16.36 -12.40
N ALA A 194 15.37 -15.61 -12.27
CA ALA A 194 14.15 -15.84 -13.05
C ALA A 194 14.24 -15.15 -14.43
N ASP A 195 13.43 -15.62 -15.38
CA ASP A 195 13.31 -14.96 -16.69
C ASP A 195 12.75 -13.55 -16.52
N THR A 196 13.59 -12.54 -16.78
CA THR A 196 13.26 -11.13 -16.62
C THR A 196 12.63 -10.59 -17.90
N ARG A 197 11.39 -10.13 -17.79
CA ARG A 197 10.70 -9.35 -18.82
C ARG A 197 10.39 -7.96 -18.25
N ASN A 198 10.20 -6.99 -19.13
CA ASN A 198 9.80 -5.64 -18.72
C ASN A 198 8.28 -5.58 -18.45
N THR A 199 7.77 -6.57 -17.69
CA THR A 199 6.35 -6.67 -17.35
C THR A 199 6.15 -7.08 -15.91
N GLN A 200 5.14 -6.49 -15.28
CA GLN A 200 4.50 -7.04 -14.09
C GLN A 200 3.38 -7.96 -14.54
N ASP A 201 3.54 -9.25 -14.26
CA ASP A 201 2.68 -10.28 -14.80
C ASP A 201 1.68 -10.74 -13.76
N PHE A 202 0.40 -10.72 -14.12
CA PHE A 202 -0.69 -11.26 -13.31
C PHE A 202 -1.29 -12.47 -14.03
N PHE A 203 -1.32 -13.61 -13.37
CA PHE A 203 -1.87 -14.86 -13.84
C PHE A 203 -3.20 -15.14 -13.14
N PHE A 204 -4.28 -15.03 -13.90
CA PHE A 204 -5.64 -15.24 -13.40
C PHE A 204 -6.04 -16.70 -13.67
N GLU A 205 -6.00 -17.52 -12.64
CA GLU A 205 -6.39 -18.94 -12.64
C GLU A 205 -7.41 -19.16 -11.51
N PRO A 206 -8.66 -18.74 -11.72
CA PRO A 206 -9.67 -18.77 -10.66
C PRO A 206 -9.74 -20.08 -9.89
N PRO A 207 -9.81 -20.05 -8.55
CA PRO A 207 -9.98 -18.87 -7.70
C PRO A 207 -8.65 -18.19 -7.29
N TRP A 208 -7.57 -18.35 -8.04
CA TRP A 208 -6.25 -17.84 -7.74
C TRP A 208 -5.86 -16.69 -8.66
N ILE A 209 -5.12 -15.76 -8.08
CA ILE A 209 -4.36 -14.74 -8.81
C ILE A 209 -2.93 -14.84 -8.33
N CYS A 210 -2.03 -15.30 -9.20
CA CYS A 210 -0.60 -15.28 -8.92
C CYS A 210 0.06 -14.17 -9.73
N ALA A 211 1.17 -13.64 -9.23
CA ALA A 211 1.86 -12.60 -9.98
C ALA A 211 3.39 -12.76 -9.89
N HIS A 212 4.08 -12.23 -10.89
CA HIS A 212 5.53 -12.20 -10.97
C HIS A 212 5.98 -10.80 -11.33
N PHE A 213 6.84 -10.21 -10.48
CA PHE A 213 7.35 -8.87 -10.62
C PHE A 213 8.87 -8.87 -10.55
N PRO A 214 9.59 -8.62 -11.66
CA PRO A 214 11.01 -8.29 -11.61
C PRO A 214 11.23 -7.06 -10.73
N ALA A 215 12.20 -7.13 -9.82
CA ALA A 215 12.46 -6.09 -8.81
C ALA A 215 13.92 -5.61 -8.85
N ASP A 216 14.29 -4.82 -7.86
CA ASP A 216 15.64 -4.29 -7.69
C ASP A 216 16.69 -5.39 -7.45
N ASP A 217 17.95 -5.13 -7.85
CA ASP A 217 19.15 -5.99 -7.68
C ASP A 217 18.95 -7.43 -8.17
N GLY A 218 18.19 -7.63 -9.27
CA GLY A 218 17.96 -8.96 -9.85
C GLY A 218 17.04 -9.85 -9.03
N HIS A 219 16.34 -9.30 -8.04
CA HIS A 219 15.32 -10.04 -7.31
C HIS A 219 13.99 -10.04 -8.09
N HIS A 220 13.16 -11.01 -7.78
CA HIS A 220 11.80 -11.12 -8.27
C HIS A 220 10.85 -11.36 -7.10
N VAL A 221 9.70 -10.73 -7.12
CA VAL A 221 8.61 -10.98 -6.18
C VAL A 221 7.58 -11.87 -6.85
N VAL A 222 7.34 -13.04 -6.30
CA VAL A 222 6.31 -13.96 -6.80
C VAL A 222 5.23 -14.08 -5.76
N THR A 223 4.00 -13.73 -6.13
CA THR A 223 2.85 -13.69 -5.22
C THR A 223 1.84 -14.79 -5.50
N MET A 224 1.11 -15.16 -4.46
CA MET A 224 -0.05 -16.03 -4.51
C MET A 224 -1.18 -15.37 -3.73
N ASN A 225 -2.31 -15.09 -4.38
CA ASN A 225 -3.52 -14.56 -3.78
C ASN A 225 -4.69 -15.51 -4.08
N GLY A 226 -5.54 -15.76 -3.10
CA GLY A 226 -6.72 -16.62 -3.24
C GLY A 226 -7.65 -16.52 -2.04
N PRO A 227 -8.79 -17.24 -2.06
CA PRO A 227 -9.79 -17.21 -0.99
C PRO A 227 -9.19 -17.57 0.36
N VAL A 228 -9.55 -16.80 1.41
CA VAL A 228 -9.01 -17.00 2.76
C VAL A 228 -9.43 -18.36 3.36
N GLU A 229 -10.57 -18.88 2.96
CA GLU A 229 -11.11 -20.17 3.39
C GLU A 229 -10.16 -21.33 3.04
N LEU A 230 -9.44 -21.22 1.93
CA LEU A 230 -8.47 -22.21 1.48
C LEU A 230 -7.21 -22.24 2.34
N ARG A 231 -7.05 -21.28 3.29
CA ARG A 231 -5.94 -21.29 4.27
C ARG A 231 -6.14 -22.33 5.38
N GLN A 232 -7.39 -22.73 5.64
CA GLN A 232 -7.69 -23.67 6.71
C GLN A 232 -7.03 -25.03 6.46
N GLY A 233 -6.41 -25.59 7.49
CA GLY A 233 -5.76 -26.90 7.42
C GLY A 233 -4.39 -26.93 6.77
N ILE A 234 -3.91 -25.84 6.16
CA ILE A 234 -2.56 -25.80 5.58
C ILE A 234 -1.53 -25.71 6.70
N LYS A 235 -0.79 -26.82 6.90
CA LYS A 235 0.31 -26.93 7.87
C LYS A 235 1.66 -26.57 7.24
N ASP A 236 1.87 -26.97 6.00
CA ASP A 236 3.06 -26.65 5.20
C ASP A 236 2.75 -25.52 4.21
N LEU A 237 3.03 -24.28 4.64
CA LEU A 237 2.82 -23.10 3.79
C LEU A 237 3.79 -23.04 2.62
N GLU A 238 5.02 -23.51 2.81
CA GLU A 238 6.06 -23.52 1.77
C GLU A 238 5.68 -24.48 0.63
N GLY A 239 5.30 -25.71 0.97
CA GLY A 239 4.84 -26.70 0.01
C GLY A 239 3.59 -26.25 -0.73
N PHE A 240 2.60 -25.71 -0.02
CA PHE A 240 1.37 -25.20 -0.61
C PHE A 240 1.63 -24.05 -1.60
N TYR A 241 2.49 -23.09 -1.23
CA TYR A 241 2.89 -21.99 -2.12
C TYR A 241 3.57 -22.55 -3.38
N LEU A 242 4.56 -23.43 -3.25
CA LEU A 242 5.29 -23.97 -4.38
C LEU A 242 4.40 -24.82 -5.30
N GLU A 243 3.49 -25.61 -4.75
CA GLU A 243 2.51 -26.38 -5.52
C GLU A 243 1.66 -25.44 -6.38
N ARG A 244 1.15 -24.34 -5.78
CA ARG A 244 0.34 -23.36 -6.50
C ARG A 244 1.12 -22.68 -7.62
N ILE A 245 2.34 -22.20 -7.36
CA ILE A 245 3.17 -21.55 -8.37
C ILE A 245 3.50 -22.53 -9.52
N ARG A 246 3.81 -23.78 -9.22
CA ARG A 246 4.09 -24.82 -10.23
C ARG A 246 2.87 -25.19 -11.07
N SER A 247 1.66 -25.07 -10.55
CA SER A 247 0.43 -25.41 -11.27
C SER A 247 0.08 -24.41 -12.40
N ILE A 248 0.78 -23.28 -12.50
CA ILE A 248 0.60 -22.27 -13.54
C ILE A 248 1.76 -22.37 -14.54
N PRO A 249 1.59 -23.03 -15.72
CA PRO A 249 2.70 -23.35 -16.62
C PRO A 249 3.47 -22.11 -17.09
N GLN A 250 2.78 -21.01 -17.40
CA GLN A 250 3.40 -19.77 -17.88
C GLN A 250 4.26 -19.12 -16.78
N LEU A 251 3.81 -19.15 -15.53
CA LEU A 251 4.58 -18.65 -14.39
C LEU A 251 5.74 -19.58 -14.07
N TRP A 252 5.49 -20.90 -13.99
CA TRP A 252 6.54 -21.87 -13.69
C TRP A 252 7.63 -21.90 -14.76
N GLY A 253 7.29 -21.71 -16.03
CA GLY A 253 8.26 -21.60 -17.12
C GLY A 253 9.29 -20.49 -16.90
N ARG A 254 8.93 -19.40 -16.21
CA ARG A 254 9.86 -18.30 -15.86
C ARG A 254 10.71 -18.59 -14.65
N LEU A 255 10.25 -19.49 -13.80
CA LEU A 255 10.88 -19.81 -12.51
C LEU A 255 11.63 -21.15 -12.53
N SER A 256 11.57 -21.92 -13.64
CA SER A 256 12.12 -23.27 -13.71
C SER A 256 13.61 -23.36 -13.37
N ASN A 257 14.39 -22.32 -13.69
CA ASN A 257 15.82 -22.20 -13.36
C ASN A 257 16.09 -21.22 -12.20
N ALA A 258 15.05 -20.61 -11.65
CA ALA A 258 15.16 -19.61 -10.60
C ALA A 258 15.33 -20.24 -9.22
N GLN A 259 15.95 -19.48 -8.30
CA GLN A 259 16.12 -19.87 -6.91
C GLN A 259 15.23 -19.04 -6.01
N LYS A 260 14.44 -19.72 -5.15
CA LYS A 260 13.70 -19.06 -4.07
C LYS A 260 14.68 -18.72 -2.94
N VAL A 261 14.87 -17.42 -2.66
CA VAL A 261 15.89 -16.92 -1.72
C VAL A 261 15.31 -16.37 -0.40
N SER A 262 14.00 -16.48 -0.22
CA SER A 262 13.36 -16.14 1.07
C SER A 262 12.35 -17.21 1.48
N SER A 263 12.01 -17.26 2.78
CA SER A 263 10.80 -17.96 3.23
C SER A 263 9.55 -17.32 2.62
N VAL A 264 8.46 -18.09 2.53
CA VAL A 264 7.14 -17.57 2.14
C VAL A 264 6.60 -16.67 3.25
N ARG A 265 6.21 -15.46 2.89
CA ARG A 265 5.69 -14.43 3.78
C ARG A 265 4.32 -13.97 3.32
N GLY A 266 3.50 -13.54 4.24
CA GLY A 266 2.18 -13.02 3.89
C GLY A 266 1.20 -13.11 5.04
N THR A 267 -0.07 -12.97 4.71
CA THR A 267 -1.14 -12.95 5.71
C THR A 267 -2.47 -13.43 5.14
N ALA A 268 -3.27 -13.97 6.03
CA ALA A 268 -4.70 -14.22 5.84
C ALA A 268 -5.54 -13.26 6.73
N ARG A 269 -5.00 -12.10 7.06
CA ARG A 269 -5.66 -11.06 7.84
C ARG A 269 -5.53 -9.72 7.11
N LEU A 270 -6.45 -9.48 6.18
CA LEU A 270 -6.48 -8.33 5.28
C LEU A 270 -7.77 -7.51 5.51
N GLU A 271 -8.15 -7.35 6.78
CA GLU A 271 -9.31 -6.55 7.15
C GLU A 271 -9.08 -5.08 6.81
N GLY A 272 -9.90 -4.54 5.89
CA GLY A 272 -9.91 -3.12 5.57
C GLY A 272 -10.59 -2.29 6.67
N PHE A 273 -10.15 -1.04 6.88
CA PHE A 273 -10.77 -0.15 7.86
C PHE A 273 -10.39 1.31 7.64
N TYR A 274 -11.19 2.19 8.25
CA TYR A 274 -10.84 3.58 8.53
C TYR A 274 -10.69 3.80 10.03
N ARG A 275 -10.05 4.92 10.42
CA ARG A 275 -10.05 5.47 11.77
C ARG A 275 -10.27 6.97 11.71
N ARG A 276 -10.71 7.57 12.81
CA ARG A 276 -10.61 9.01 13.02
C ARG A 276 -9.15 9.42 12.80
N GLN A 277 -8.92 10.44 11.96
CA GLN A 277 -7.59 10.73 11.45
C GLN A 277 -6.83 11.79 12.24
N GLY A 278 -7.52 12.62 13.04
CA GLY A 278 -6.84 13.65 13.79
C GLY A 278 -7.65 14.16 14.99
N GLY A 279 -6.96 14.85 15.87
CA GLY A 279 -7.49 15.47 17.07
C GLY A 279 -6.50 16.41 17.72
N PRO A 280 -6.78 16.89 18.94
CA PRO A 280 -5.90 17.81 19.65
C PRO A 280 -4.49 17.26 19.87
N GLY A 281 -3.50 17.80 19.16
CA GLY A 281 -2.10 17.43 19.25
C GLY A 281 -1.73 16.11 18.57
N TRP A 282 -2.61 15.52 17.74
CA TRP A 282 -2.29 14.29 17.04
C TRP A 282 -2.96 14.15 15.67
N VAL A 283 -2.33 13.35 14.78
CA VAL A 283 -2.88 12.94 13.49
C VAL A 283 -2.38 11.54 13.13
N LEU A 284 -3.19 10.77 12.39
CA LEU A 284 -2.80 9.46 11.84
C LEU A 284 -2.57 9.58 10.33
N SER A 285 -1.56 8.86 9.82
CA SER A 285 -1.20 8.83 8.40
C SER A 285 -0.91 7.41 7.93
N GLY A 286 -1.08 7.16 6.62
CA GLY A 286 -0.90 5.84 6.02
C GLY A 286 -1.83 4.79 6.62
N ASP A 287 -1.37 3.54 6.72
CA ASP A 287 -2.17 2.43 7.25
C ASP A 287 -2.60 2.60 8.73
N ALA A 288 -2.01 3.53 9.47
CA ALA A 288 -2.48 3.87 10.81
C ALA A 288 -3.86 4.56 10.78
N ALA A 289 -4.11 5.38 9.76
CA ALA A 289 -5.38 6.05 9.55
C ALA A 289 -6.39 5.20 8.77
N HIS A 290 -5.91 4.48 7.75
CA HIS A 290 -6.75 3.80 6.79
C HIS A 290 -6.00 2.65 6.14
N PHE A 291 -6.50 1.43 6.29
CA PHE A 291 -5.99 0.25 5.60
C PHE A 291 -7.04 -0.27 4.62
N LYS A 292 -6.64 -0.50 3.37
CA LYS A 292 -7.49 -1.12 2.36
C LYS A 292 -6.86 -2.42 1.85
N HIS A 293 -7.69 -3.26 1.25
CA HIS A 293 -7.23 -4.51 0.67
C HIS A 293 -6.09 -4.27 -0.33
N PRO A 294 -4.98 -5.03 -0.28
CA PRO A 294 -3.78 -4.77 -1.07
C PRO A 294 -3.88 -5.15 -2.55
N ALA A 295 -5.02 -5.64 -3.04
CA ALA A 295 -5.21 -6.10 -4.42
C ALA A 295 -4.81 -5.06 -5.47
N ALA A 296 -5.02 -3.77 -5.20
CA ALA A 296 -4.63 -2.69 -6.10
C ALA A 296 -3.22 -2.12 -5.81
N ALA A 297 -2.44 -2.69 -4.90
CA ALA A 297 -1.08 -2.25 -4.55
C ALA A 297 -0.96 -0.73 -4.27
N GLN A 298 -1.96 -0.12 -3.61
CA GLN A 298 -2.04 1.34 -3.44
C GLN A 298 -1.37 1.87 -2.17
N GLY A 299 -1.02 1.02 -1.18
CA GLY A 299 -0.60 1.46 0.16
C GLY A 299 0.62 2.40 0.17
N ILE A 300 1.64 2.14 -0.68
CA ILE A 300 2.82 3.00 -0.80
C ILE A 300 2.42 4.35 -1.43
N GLY A 301 1.64 4.32 -2.51
CA GLY A 301 1.15 5.53 -3.19
C GLY A 301 0.30 6.42 -2.27
N ASP A 302 -0.62 5.81 -1.50
CA ASP A 302 -1.42 6.54 -0.53
C ASP A 302 -0.58 7.21 0.56
N ALA A 303 0.43 6.49 1.07
CA ALA A 303 1.30 7.01 2.11
C ALA A 303 2.06 8.27 1.63
N VAL A 304 2.62 8.22 0.43
CA VAL A 304 3.36 9.36 -0.16
C VAL A 304 2.41 10.51 -0.53
N GLN A 305 1.23 10.20 -1.09
CA GLN A 305 0.22 11.20 -1.40
C GLN A 305 -0.35 11.87 -0.14
N ALA A 306 -0.59 11.10 0.91
CA ALA A 306 -1.03 11.64 2.20
C ALA A 306 0.02 12.57 2.81
N ALA A 307 1.30 12.22 2.71
CA ALA A 307 2.39 13.08 3.17
C ALA A 307 2.44 14.41 2.42
N GLU A 308 2.27 14.39 1.08
CA GLU A 308 2.25 15.60 0.22
C GLU A 308 1.10 16.55 0.61
N ALA A 309 -0.08 16.01 0.96
CA ALA A 309 -1.22 16.81 1.35
C ALA A 309 -1.16 17.26 2.82
N LEU A 310 -0.72 16.39 3.72
CA LEU A 310 -0.78 16.63 5.17
C LEU A 310 0.30 17.60 5.65
N ALA A 311 1.50 17.62 5.05
CA ALA A 311 2.58 18.46 5.51
C ALA A 311 2.24 19.97 5.51
N PRO A 312 1.70 20.56 4.42
CA PRO A 312 1.27 21.95 4.44
C PRO A 312 0.12 22.22 5.42
N MET A 313 -0.80 21.30 5.60
CA MET A 313 -1.90 21.41 6.57
C MET A 313 -1.37 21.42 8.03
N ILE A 314 -0.32 20.65 8.32
CA ILE A 314 0.34 20.66 9.63
C ILE A 314 1.03 22.02 9.84
N ALA A 315 1.80 22.50 8.86
CA ALA A 315 2.48 23.79 8.96
C ALA A 315 1.50 24.97 9.13
N ALA A 316 0.34 24.91 8.47
CA ALA A 316 -0.74 25.89 8.60
C ALA A 316 -1.62 25.67 9.84
N ARG A 317 -1.47 24.57 10.56
CA ARG A 317 -2.30 24.13 11.70
C ARG A 317 -3.78 23.90 11.34
N THR A 318 -4.07 23.56 10.09
CA THR A 318 -5.44 23.26 9.57
C THR A 318 -5.74 21.77 9.43
N TYR A 319 -4.78 20.91 9.79
CA TYR A 319 -4.85 19.46 9.59
C TYR A 319 -6.08 18.80 10.24
N ARG A 320 -6.62 19.34 11.34
CA ARG A 320 -7.78 18.77 12.05
C ARG A 320 -9.07 18.87 11.23
N GLU A 321 -9.23 19.97 10.50
CA GLU A 321 -10.40 20.30 9.71
C GLU A 321 -10.26 19.82 8.25
N GLU A 322 -9.11 20.08 7.63
CA GLU A 322 -8.91 19.86 6.20
C GLU A 322 -8.53 18.42 5.86
N TYR A 323 -7.65 17.79 6.67
CA TYR A 323 -7.13 16.46 6.32
C TYR A 323 -8.20 15.36 6.29
N PRO A 324 -9.16 15.26 7.22
CA PRO A 324 -10.22 14.26 7.13
C PRO A 324 -11.09 14.40 5.87
N ALA A 325 -11.44 15.62 5.48
CA ALA A 325 -12.24 15.88 4.28
C ALA A 325 -11.47 15.52 2.99
N TRP A 326 -10.21 15.94 2.90
CA TRP A 326 -9.33 15.57 1.80
C TRP A 326 -9.15 14.05 1.70
N HIS A 327 -8.85 13.40 2.83
CA HIS A 327 -8.63 11.96 2.87
C HIS A 327 -9.86 11.16 2.44
N GLU A 328 -11.05 11.55 2.90
CA GLU A 328 -12.32 10.93 2.46
C GLU A 328 -12.47 11.04 0.94
N GLN A 329 -12.22 12.22 0.39
CA GLN A 329 -12.36 12.48 -1.05
C GLN A 329 -11.45 11.59 -1.89
N VAL A 330 -10.18 11.42 -1.49
CA VAL A 330 -9.19 10.69 -2.31
C VAL A 330 -9.17 9.19 -2.07
N SER A 331 -9.65 8.72 -0.91
CA SER A 331 -9.55 7.31 -0.54
C SER A 331 -10.80 6.49 -0.79
N ARG A 332 -11.99 7.09 -0.71
CA ARG A 332 -13.28 6.41 -0.68
C ARG A 332 -13.53 5.50 -1.88
N GLU A 333 -13.34 6.02 -3.08
CA GLU A 333 -13.58 5.26 -4.31
C GLU A 333 -12.56 4.12 -4.46
N PHE A 334 -11.29 4.36 -4.14
CA PHE A 334 -10.26 3.34 -4.16
C PHE A 334 -10.41 2.29 -3.05
N TYR A 335 -10.99 2.66 -1.92
CA TYR A 335 -11.36 1.69 -0.89
C TYR A 335 -12.38 0.69 -1.43
N ALA A 336 -13.46 1.20 -2.03
CA ALA A 336 -14.49 0.38 -2.65
C ALA A 336 -13.93 -0.47 -3.82
N PHE A 337 -13.06 0.09 -4.64
CA PHE A 337 -12.41 -0.63 -5.74
C PHE A 337 -11.50 -1.76 -5.23
N CYS A 338 -10.71 -1.53 -4.18
CA CYS A 338 -9.88 -2.58 -3.60
C CYS A 338 -10.71 -3.73 -3.01
N GLU A 339 -11.88 -3.42 -2.43
CA GLU A 339 -12.82 -4.42 -1.96
C GLU A 339 -13.50 -5.18 -3.10
N PHE A 340 -13.80 -4.52 -4.21
CA PHE A 340 -14.24 -5.17 -5.43
C PHE A 340 -13.19 -6.16 -5.97
N LEU A 341 -11.93 -5.75 -6.04
CA LEU A 341 -10.83 -6.61 -6.47
C LEU A 341 -10.53 -7.77 -5.51
N ALA A 342 -10.99 -7.69 -4.26
CA ALA A 342 -10.88 -8.78 -3.30
C ALA A 342 -11.92 -9.90 -3.54
N ASP A 343 -12.92 -9.68 -4.39
CA ASP A 343 -13.83 -10.72 -4.82
C ASP A 343 -13.10 -11.71 -5.75
N VAL A 344 -13.46 -12.98 -5.61
CA VAL A 344 -12.82 -14.05 -6.39
C VAL A 344 -13.30 -13.98 -7.84
N PRO A 345 -12.39 -13.88 -8.83
CA PRO A 345 -12.79 -13.87 -10.23
C PRO A 345 -13.42 -15.20 -10.66
N THR A 346 -14.34 -15.15 -11.62
CA THR A 346 -14.86 -16.32 -12.30
C THR A 346 -14.10 -16.56 -13.62
N ASP A 347 -14.02 -17.81 -14.04
CA ASP A 347 -13.37 -18.18 -15.32
C ASP A 347 -14.04 -17.49 -16.52
N GLU A 348 -15.37 -17.47 -16.54
CA GLU A 348 -16.14 -16.82 -17.60
C GLU A 348 -15.92 -15.31 -17.62
N GLY A 349 -16.01 -14.65 -16.46
CA GLY A 349 -15.77 -13.22 -16.34
C GLY A 349 -14.36 -12.83 -16.80
N MET A 350 -13.34 -13.59 -16.40
CA MET A 350 -11.96 -13.34 -16.84
C MET A 350 -11.76 -13.60 -18.32
N SER A 351 -12.35 -14.68 -18.89
CA SER A 351 -12.26 -14.97 -20.31
C SER A 351 -12.83 -13.83 -21.15
N ARG A 352 -14.00 -13.32 -20.82
CA ARG A 352 -14.63 -12.20 -21.51
C ARG A 352 -13.86 -10.89 -21.32
N THR A 353 -13.32 -10.65 -20.13
CA THR A 353 -12.48 -9.49 -19.83
C THR A 353 -11.23 -9.48 -20.71
N ILE A 354 -10.49 -10.57 -20.75
CA ILE A 354 -9.27 -10.68 -21.55
C ILE A 354 -9.58 -10.52 -23.05
N ASP A 355 -10.71 -11.02 -23.55
CA ASP A 355 -11.11 -10.84 -24.95
C ASP A 355 -11.31 -9.34 -25.29
N VAL A 356 -11.94 -8.57 -24.42
CA VAL A 356 -12.07 -7.12 -24.62
C VAL A 356 -10.68 -6.47 -24.62
N LEU A 357 -9.84 -6.76 -23.61
CA LEU A 357 -8.56 -6.08 -23.42
C LEU A 357 -7.53 -6.39 -24.54
N ILE A 358 -7.62 -7.56 -25.18
CA ILE A 358 -6.77 -7.90 -26.34
C ILE A 358 -7.18 -7.09 -27.58
N HIS A 359 -8.47 -6.85 -27.79
CA HIS A 359 -8.99 -6.24 -29.01
C HIS A 359 -9.22 -4.74 -28.90
N ASP A 360 -9.25 -4.19 -27.69
CA ASP A 360 -9.43 -2.76 -27.42
C ASP A 360 -8.26 -2.18 -26.60
N PRO A 361 -7.23 -1.60 -27.26
CA PRO A 361 -6.09 -0.98 -26.57
C PRO A 361 -6.49 0.22 -25.69
N VAL A 362 -7.60 0.90 -25.98
CA VAL A 362 -8.08 2.03 -25.17
C VAL A 362 -8.64 1.51 -23.86
N ALA A 363 -9.46 0.46 -23.92
CA ALA A 363 -9.97 -0.22 -22.72
C ALA A 363 -8.84 -0.84 -21.89
N ALA A 364 -7.85 -1.49 -22.55
CA ALA A 364 -6.67 -2.05 -21.91
C ALA A 364 -5.88 -0.97 -21.14
N ARG A 365 -5.65 0.18 -21.78
CA ARG A 365 -4.99 1.33 -21.15
C ARG A 365 -5.82 1.84 -19.97
N ALA A 366 -7.11 2.04 -20.16
CA ALA A 366 -8.00 2.55 -19.10
C ALA A 366 -7.98 1.65 -17.86
N VAL A 367 -7.99 0.32 -18.03
CA VAL A 367 -7.89 -0.61 -16.90
C VAL A 367 -6.57 -0.44 -16.15
N VAL A 368 -5.42 -0.42 -16.82
CA VAL A 368 -4.13 -0.28 -16.13
C VAL A 368 -3.96 1.12 -15.51
N ASP A 369 -4.59 2.13 -16.07
CA ASP A 369 -4.57 3.51 -15.57
C ASP A 369 -5.34 3.72 -14.26
N ILE A 370 -6.20 2.78 -13.85
CA ILE A 370 -6.78 2.79 -12.51
C ILE A 370 -5.66 2.75 -11.45
N TRP A 371 -4.65 1.91 -11.65
CA TRP A 371 -3.55 1.76 -10.69
C TRP A 371 -2.65 2.99 -10.59
N SER A 372 -2.44 3.72 -11.69
CA SER A 372 -1.75 5.01 -11.70
C SER A 372 -2.63 6.19 -11.30
N ARG A 373 -3.94 5.94 -11.09
CA ARG A 373 -4.95 6.98 -10.78
C ARG A 373 -5.12 8.04 -11.87
N SER A 374 -4.79 7.70 -13.11
CA SER A 374 -4.99 8.56 -14.27
C SER A 374 -6.44 8.55 -14.75
N ILE A 375 -7.22 7.57 -14.31
CA ILE A 375 -8.67 7.45 -14.53
C ILE A 375 -9.33 6.97 -13.25
N ARG A 376 -10.62 7.31 -13.06
CA ARG A 376 -11.39 6.79 -11.93
C ARG A 376 -11.72 5.30 -12.15
N PRO A 377 -11.73 4.46 -11.11
CA PRO A 377 -12.01 3.03 -11.25
C PRO A 377 -13.29 2.71 -12.03
N TRP A 378 -14.39 3.35 -11.67
CA TRP A 378 -15.69 3.05 -12.27
C TRP A 378 -15.81 3.57 -13.71
N ASP A 379 -15.12 4.65 -14.09
CA ASP A 379 -15.08 5.14 -15.47
C ASP A 379 -14.34 4.15 -16.39
N ALA A 380 -13.22 3.58 -15.92
CA ALA A 380 -12.51 2.53 -16.65
C ALA A 380 -13.34 1.23 -16.75
N LEU A 381 -13.97 0.81 -15.66
CA LEU A 381 -14.76 -0.43 -15.63
C LEU A 381 -16.00 -0.38 -16.55
N ARG A 382 -16.59 0.80 -16.77
CA ARG A 382 -17.64 0.97 -17.79
C ARG A 382 -17.17 0.67 -19.20
N MET A 383 -15.87 0.86 -19.49
CA MET A 383 -15.28 0.51 -20.79
C MET A 383 -15.03 -1.00 -20.91
N VAL A 384 -14.94 -1.72 -19.77
CA VAL A 384 -14.66 -3.16 -19.72
C VAL A 384 -15.73 -3.85 -18.87
N GLN A 385 -16.97 -3.80 -19.35
CA GLN A 385 -18.15 -4.35 -18.64
C GLN A 385 -17.96 -5.81 -18.16
N PRO A 386 -17.34 -6.73 -18.94
CA PRO A 386 -17.12 -8.09 -18.46
C PRO A 386 -16.29 -8.16 -17.17
N MET A 387 -15.42 -7.16 -16.91
CA MET A 387 -14.67 -7.10 -15.65
C MET A 387 -15.57 -6.96 -14.42
N LEU A 388 -16.74 -6.32 -14.57
CA LEU A 388 -17.72 -6.20 -13.49
C LEU A 388 -18.38 -7.56 -13.15
N GLU A 389 -18.31 -8.53 -14.04
CA GLU A 389 -18.83 -9.88 -13.84
C GLU A 389 -17.82 -10.82 -13.14
N ILE A 390 -16.61 -10.32 -12.82
CA ILE A 390 -15.53 -11.12 -12.17
C ILE A 390 -16.04 -11.82 -10.91
N ALA A 391 -16.87 -11.15 -10.12
CA ALA A 391 -17.46 -11.71 -8.90
C ALA A 391 -18.79 -12.48 -9.16
N GLY A 392 -19.15 -12.75 -10.41
CA GLY A 392 -20.41 -13.42 -10.77
C GLY A 392 -21.66 -12.55 -10.58
N ALA A 393 -21.50 -11.24 -10.41
CA ALA A 393 -22.60 -10.28 -10.30
C ALA A 393 -22.88 -9.60 -11.65
N SER A 394 -24.11 -9.05 -11.84
CA SER A 394 -24.34 -8.22 -13.02
C SER A 394 -23.59 -6.88 -12.90
N PRO A 395 -23.18 -6.25 -14.03
CA PRO A 395 -22.55 -4.93 -14.02
C PRO A 395 -23.36 -3.89 -13.24
N GLU A 396 -24.69 -3.89 -13.38
CA GLU A 396 -25.57 -2.97 -12.67
C GLU A 396 -25.56 -3.20 -11.16
N ALA A 397 -25.54 -4.45 -10.71
CA ALA A 397 -25.48 -4.78 -9.28
C ALA A 397 -24.15 -4.35 -8.67
N VAL A 398 -23.04 -4.53 -9.39
CA VAL A 398 -21.70 -4.08 -8.94
C VAL A 398 -21.64 -2.57 -8.87
N LEU A 399 -22.05 -1.86 -9.91
CA LEU A 399 -22.08 -0.39 -9.93
C LEU A 399 -22.99 0.15 -8.82
N GLN A 400 -24.18 -0.42 -8.63
CA GLN A 400 -25.08 -0.03 -7.55
C GLN A 400 -24.44 -0.23 -6.17
N LYS A 401 -23.76 -1.36 -5.95
CA LYS A 401 -23.09 -1.69 -4.68
C LYS A 401 -21.95 -0.72 -4.35
N TYR A 402 -21.11 -0.41 -5.32
CA TYR A 402 -19.84 0.29 -5.07
C TYR A 402 -19.85 1.76 -5.49
N GLU A 403 -20.64 2.18 -6.47
CA GLU A 403 -20.69 3.54 -6.99
C GLU A 403 -21.88 4.34 -6.45
N GLU A 404 -23.09 3.82 -6.59
CA GLU A 404 -24.32 4.57 -6.27
C GLU A 404 -24.61 4.63 -4.75
N ARG A 405 -24.16 3.62 -3.99
CA ARG A 405 -24.35 3.52 -2.54
C ARG A 405 -23.04 3.43 -1.75
N PRO A 406 -22.09 4.33 -1.96
CA PRO A 406 -20.86 4.30 -1.19
C PRO A 406 -21.11 4.49 0.32
N ASN A 407 -22.26 5.13 0.71
CA ASN A 407 -22.65 5.30 2.12
C ASN A 407 -23.27 4.03 2.72
N ALA A 408 -23.98 3.20 1.96
CA ALA A 408 -24.58 1.98 2.48
C ALA A 408 -23.52 0.94 2.90
N PHE A 409 -22.41 0.88 2.17
CA PHE A 409 -21.26 0.04 2.49
C PHE A 409 -20.61 0.46 3.82
N PHE A 410 -20.69 1.75 4.16
CA PHE A 410 -20.08 2.35 5.33
C PHE A 410 -21.01 2.50 6.53
N GLN A 411 -22.31 2.21 6.38
CA GLN A 411 -23.32 2.35 7.45
C GLN A 411 -23.64 1.06 8.20
N SER A 412 -23.20 -0.12 7.74
CA SER A 412 -23.69 -1.40 8.27
C SER A 412 -22.99 -1.90 9.55
N THR A 413 -22.20 -1.10 10.24
CA THR A 413 -21.50 -1.51 11.47
C THR A 413 -21.75 -0.62 12.69
N ALA A 414 -22.89 0.09 12.72
CA ALA A 414 -23.41 0.73 13.92
C ALA A 414 -24.58 -0.10 14.47
N ALA A 415 -24.31 -1.33 14.95
CA ALA A 415 -25.21 -2.13 15.76
C ALA A 415 -24.39 -2.98 16.74
#